data_192252eeef043001d5802637605270ce
#
_entry.id   192252eeef043001d5802637605270ce
#
_cell.length_a   1.000
_cell.length_b   1.000
_cell.length_c   1.000
_cell.angle_alpha   90.00
_cell.angle_beta   90.00
_cell.angle_gamma   90.00
#
_symmetry.space_group_name_H-M   'P 1'
#
loop_
_entity.id
_entity.type
_entity.pdbx_description
1 polymer ?
#
loop_
_entity_poly.entity_id
_entity_poly.type
_entity_poly.pdbx_seq_one_letter_code
_entity_poly.pdbx_strand_id
1 'polypeptide(L)'
;MVGGMETRFQCRKAHSRTAKCEAFHVAPRLFFMFFVFDSIDDSAKLPIWRNLSNFVAKIHDHEVKLMKIGQIDLGNRPVMLAPMEDVTDLSFRQICREQGADMVYTEFVSADALIRNIQATLRKLNISDTERPAAIQIYGREVEPMVEAAKMCAEVNPDVIDLNFGCPVKKVAGKGAGSGLLRNVPLMCEITRAVVNAVNVPVTAKTRLGWDCNTKHIVEVAEQLQDCGIQALTIHGRTRSQMYTGEADWTLIGEVKNNPRMHIPIIGNGDITSAQKLKEYYDRYGVDGIMVGRASIGAPWIFKEMKQYMLTGEVPHISNKEKMALLRRQINESINRIDEFRGILHIRRHLAATPLFKGIPNFRETRIAMLQARTFAELNDILNHIEATYLGE
;
A
#
# COMPACT_ATOMS: atom_id res chain seq x y z
N MET A 1 51.16 0.39 -45.02
CA MET A 1 51.32 -1.05 -45.23
C MET A 1 50.94 -1.79 -43.98
N VAL A 2 50.11 -2.78 -44.05
CA VAL A 2 49.44 -3.68 -43.12
C VAL A 2 47.96 -3.23 -42.94
N GLY A 3 46.99 -3.76 -43.55
CA GLY A 3 46.66 -5.12 -43.89
C GLY A 3 45.46 -5.50 -43.01
N GLY A 4 44.18 -5.03 -43.39
CA GLY A 4 42.95 -5.36 -42.70
C GLY A 4 42.52 -6.81 -43.00
N MET A 5 42.00 -7.51 -42.02
CA MET A 5 41.28 -8.76 -42.17
C MET A 5 39.81 -8.55 -41.73
N GLU A 6 38.96 -8.39 -42.75
CA GLU A 6 37.50 -8.51 -42.58
C GLU A 6 37.12 -10.01 -42.52
N THR A 7 36.54 -10.46 -41.46
CA THR A 7 35.85 -11.76 -41.38
C THR A 7 34.34 -11.54 -41.56
N ARG A 8 33.85 -11.82 -42.76
CA ARG A 8 32.41 -11.91 -43.08
C ARG A 8 31.82 -13.20 -42.51
N PHE A 9 30.88 -13.10 -41.60
CA PHE A 9 29.95 -14.19 -41.29
C PHE A 9 28.72 -14.11 -42.18
N GLN A 10 28.55 -15.10 -43.06
CA GLN A 10 27.31 -15.28 -43.84
C GLN A 10 26.26 -15.95 -42.97
N CYS A 11 25.19 -15.24 -42.69
CA CYS A 11 23.97 -15.80 -42.09
C CYS A 11 23.02 -16.25 -43.22
N ARG A 12 22.76 -17.57 -43.29
CA ARG A 12 21.74 -18.13 -44.20
C ARG A 12 20.34 -17.81 -43.69
N LYS A 13 19.50 -17.34 -44.61
CA LYS A 13 18.09 -16.98 -44.45
C LYS A 13 17.24 -18.15 -43.92
N ALA A 14 16.48 -17.93 -42.87
CA ALA A 14 15.22 -18.60 -42.62
C ALA A 14 14.13 -17.56 -42.26
N HIS A 15 12.95 -17.76 -42.85
CA HIS A 15 11.84 -16.80 -42.98
C HIS A 15 11.09 -16.54 -41.66
N SER A 16 10.72 -15.28 -41.53
CA SER A 16 9.52 -14.69 -40.90
C SER A 16 9.13 -15.05 -39.45
N ARG A 17 9.28 -14.08 -38.57
CA ARG A 17 8.21 -13.41 -37.82
C ARG A 17 8.82 -12.37 -36.88
N THR A 18 8.42 -11.12 -37.08
CA THR A 18 8.76 -9.98 -36.24
C THR A 18 8.24 -10.16 -34.82
N ALA A 19 9.15 -10.32 -33.85
CA ALA A 19 8.88 -10.05 -32.43
C ALA A 19 9.86 -8.96 -32.00
N LYS A 20 9.32 -7.82 -31.59
CA LYS A 20 10.08 -6.74 -30.95
C LYS A 20 10.65 -7.26 -29.63
N CYS A 21 11.99 -7.33 -29.56
CA CYS A 21 12.70 -7.52 -28.29
C CYS A 21 12.82 -6.17 -27.59
N GLU A 22 12.05 -5.94 -26.56
CA GLU A 22 12.32 -4.90 -25.58
C GLU A 22 13.40 -5.37 -24.61
N ALA A 23 14.39 -4.51 -24.40
CA ALA A 23 15.64 -4.82 -23.72
C ALA A 23 15.45 -5.05 -22.22
N PHE A 24 15.86 -6.23 -21.76
CA PHE A 24 15.89 -6.58 -20.34
C PHE A 24 17.25 -6.23 -19.71
N HIS A 25 17.23 -5.60 -18.57
CA HIS A 25 18.39 -5.23 -17.74
C HIS A 25 19.06 -6.42 -17.01
N VAL A 26 19.05 -7.63 -17.57
CA VAL A 26 19.61 -8.85 -16.97
C VAL A 26 20.91 -9.30 -17.66
N ALA A 27 21.39 -8.56 -18.66
CA ALA A 27 22.44 -8.99 -19.58
C ALA A 27 23.87 -9.19 -19.02
N PRO A 28 24.39 -8.53 -17.97
CA PRO A 28 25.84 -8.68 -17.66
C PRO A 28 26.20 -9.98 -16.94
N ARG A 29 25.31 -10.62 -16.21
CA ARG A 29 25.64 -11.86 -15.46
C ARG A 29 25.51 -13.14 -16.27
N LEU A 30 24.62 -13.17 -17.27
CA LEU A 30 24.52 -14.31 -18.19
C LEU A 30 25.72 -14.38 -19.19
N PHE A 31 26.28 -13.24 -19.56
CA PHE A 31 27.40 -13.19 -20.49
C PHE A 31 28.70 -13.77 -19.90
N PHE A 32 28.91 -13.61 -18.59
CA PHE A 32 30.08 -14.18 -17.90
C PHE A 32 29.98 -15.72 -17.74
N MET A 33 28.75 -16.26 -17.65
CA MET A 33 28.56 -17.72 -17.57
C MET A 33 28.85 -18.44 -18.89
N PHE A 34 28.60 -17.81 -20.05
CA PHE A 34 28.90 -18.42 -21.35
C PHE A 34 30.41 -18.61 -21.59
N PHE A 35 31.27 -17.72 -21.10
CA PHE A 35 32.73 -17.81 -21.28
C PHE A 35 33.39 -18.86 -20.38
N VAL A 36 32.78 -19.23 -19.27
CA VAL A 36 33.33 -20.28 -18.38
C VAL A 36 32.95 -21.68 -18.86
N PHE A 37 31.92 -21.82 -19.70
CA PHE A 37 31.41 -23.11 -20.16
C PHE A 37 32.26 -23.77 -21.29
N ASP A 38 32.96 -22.97 -22.07
CA ASP A 38 33.79 -23.52 -23.16
C ASP A 38 35.07 -24.23 -22.68
N SER A 39 35.43 -24.09 -21.40
CA SER A 39 36.61 -24.71 -20.79
C SER A 39 36.32 -25.97 -19.96
N ILE A 40 35.08 -26.47 -19.95
CA ILE A 40 34.68 -27.65 -19.17
C ILE A 40 34.57 -28.88 -20.08
N ASP A 41 35.07 -30.02 -19.61
CA ASP A 41 34.98 -31.33 -20.30
C ASP A 41 33.54 -31.72 -20.61
N ASP A 42 33.30 -32.25 -21.81
CA ASP A 42 31.97 -32.60 -22.31
C ASP A 42 31.22 -33.62 -21.44
N SER A 43 31.94 -34.48 -20.70
CA SER A 43 31.34 -35.43 -19.76
C SER A 43 30.75 -34.76 -18.50
N ALA A 44 31.21 -33.58 -18.13
CA ALA A 44 30.75 -32.79 -16.99
C ALA A 44 29.63 -31.81 -17.38
N LYS A 45 29.44 -31.55 -18.67
CA LYS A 45 28.42 -30.60 -19.18
C LYS A 45 26.97 -31.09 -18.99
N LEU A 46 26.72 -32.40 -19.15
CA LEU A 46 25.36 -32.97 -19.09
C LEU A 46 24.65 -32.77 -17.72
N PRO A 47 25.28 -33.05 -16.57
CA PRO A 47 24.65 -32.82 -15.28
C PRO A 47 24.46 -31.33 -14.96
N ILE A 48 25.37 -30.48 -15.45
CA ILE A 48 25.29 -29.05 -15.26
C ILE A 48 24.16 -28.47 -16.10
N TRP A 49 23.96 -28.90 -17.36
CA TRP A 49 22.83 -28.53 -18.21
C TRP A 49 21.50 -28.94 -17.62
N ARG A 50 21.41 -30.14 -17.01
CA ARG A 50 20.19 -30.63 -16.37
C ARG A 50 19.83 -29.84 -15.10
N ASN A 51 20.80 -29.41 -14.33
CA ASN A 51 20.60 -28.54 -13.19
C ASN A 51 20.29 -27.10 -13.60
N LEU A 52 20.92 -26.59 -14.68
CA LEU A 52 20.65 -25.27 -15.22
C LEU A 52 19.25 -25.21 -15.87
N SER A 53 18.86 -26.22 -16.64
CA SER A 53 17.51 -26.28 -17.22
C SER A 53 16.43 -26.41 -16.15
N ASN A 54 16.67 -27.17 -15.08
CA ASN A 54 15.79 -27.23 -13.91
C ASN A 54 15.76 -25.91 -13.11
N PHE A 55 16.89 -25.20 -13.06
CA PHE A 55 16.99 -23.89 -12.42
C PHE A 55 16.30 -22.81 -13.28
N VAL A 56 16.51 -22.82 -14.61
CA VAL A 56 15.83 -21.94 -15.57
C VAL A 56 14.35 -22.26 -15.67
N ALA A 57 13.94 -23.55 -15.61
CA ALA A 57 12.56 -23.95 -15.53
C ALA A 57 11.91 -23.46 -14.21
N LYS A 58 12.61 -23.55 -13.07
CA LYS A 58 12.15 -22.97 -11.81
C LYS A 58 12.09 -21.44 -11.83
N ILE A 59 12.93 -20.75 -12.61
CA ILE A 59 12.83 -19.30 -12.84
C ILE A 59 11.68 -18.98 -13.79
N HIS A 60 11.40 -19.83 -14.79
CA HIS A 60 10.27 -19.67 -15.72
C HIS A 60 8.91 -20.00 -15.10
N ASP A 61 8.86 -20.92 -14.13
CA ASP A 61 7.62 -21.23 -13.37
C ASP A 61 7.25 -20.15 -12.34
N HIS A 62 8.13 -19.21 -12.03
CA HIS A 62 7.79 -17.97 -11.35
C HIS A 62 7.58 -16.84 -12.36
N GLU A 63 6.53 -16.91 -13.16
CA GLU A 63 5.96 -15.69 -13.75
C GLU A 63 5.77 -14.70 -12.60
N VAL A 64 6.57 -13.63 -12.61
CA VAL A 64 6.44 -12.55 -11.61
C VAL A 64 5.05 -11.96 -11.79
N LYS A 65 4.10 -12.42 -10.99
CA LYS A 65 2.72 -11.96 -11.07
C LYS A 65 2.67 -10.49 -10.64
N LEU A 66 2.60 -9.60 -11.63
CA LEU A 66 2.43 -8.18 -11.40
C LEU A 66 0.99 -7.90 -10.96
N MET A 67 0.81 -7.14 -9.89
CA MET A 67 -0.50 -6.69 -9.45
C MET A 67 -0.91 -5.45 -10.24
N LYS A 68 -2.10 -5.48 -10.84
CA LYS A 68 -2.68 -4.34 -11.55
C LYS A 68 -4.04 -3.98 -10.99
N ILE A 69 -4.34 -2.68 -10.96
CA ILE A 69 -5.68 -2.14 -10.74
C ILE A 69 -6.04 -1.33 -12.00
N GLY A 70 -6.91 -1.85 -12.83
CA GLY A 70 -7.11 -1.30 -14.16
C GLY A 70 -5.82 -1.34 -14.98
N GLN A 71 -5.39 -0.16 -15.44
CA GLN A 71 -4.13 0.02 -16.17
C GLN A 71 -2.93 0.34 -15.26
N ILE A 72 -3.15 0.50 -13.96
CA ILE A 72 -2.12 0.87 -13.00
C ILE A 72 -1.32 -0.37 -12.62
N ASP A 73 -0.05 -0.41 -12.98
CA ASP A 73 0.86 -1.48 -12.60
C ASP A 73 1.54 -1.13 -11.27
N LEU A 74 1.29 -1.93 -10.25
CA LEU A 74 1.86 -1.76 -8.90
C LEU A 74 3.07 -2.68 -8.66
N GLY A 75 3.47 -3.44 -9.67
CA GLY A 75 4.60 -4.35 -9.57
C GLY A 75 4.28 -5.66 -8.84
N ASN A 76 5.35 -6.33 -8.43
CA ASN A 76 5.25 -7.58 -7.68
C ASN A 76 5.16 -7.31 -6.18
N ARG A 77 4.17 -7.93 -5.52
CA ARG A 77 3.97 -7.85 -4.07
C ARG A 77 3.97 -6.40 -3.53
N PRO A 78 3.09 -5.52 -4.04
CA PRO A 78 3.07 -4.12 -3.66
C PRO A 78 2.64 -3.91 -2.20
N VAL A 79 3.29 -2.95 -1.54
CA VAL A 79 2.98 -2.53 -0.17
C VAL A 79 2.32 -1.17 -0.19
N MET A 80 1.09 -1.07 0.32
CA MET A 80 0.24 0.12 0.22
C MET A 80 0.01 0.77 1.58
N LEU A 81 -0.15 2.10 1.59
CA LEU A 81 -0.58 2.85 2.77
C LEU A 81 -2.10 2.75 2.92
N ALA A 82 -2.60 2.30 4.08
CA ALA A 82 -4.03 2.25 4.37
C ALA A 82 -4.64 3.64 4.58
N PRO A 83 -5.92 3.87 4.16
CA PRO A 83 -6.66 5.08 4.51
C PRO A 83 -6.91 5.16 6.02
N MET A 84 -6.53 6.26 6.64
CA MET A 84 -6.67 6.49 8.08
C MET A 84 -7.07 7.95 8.37
N GLU A 85 -8.23 8.16 9.00
CA GLU A 85 -8.73 9.49 9.39
C GLU A 85 -7.75 10.20 10.34
N ASP A 86 -7.53 11.49 10.11
CA ASP A 86 -6.57 12.36 10.80
C ASP A 86 -5.11 11.81 10.80
N VAL A 87 -4.74 11.02 9.80
CA VAL A 87 -3.39 10.43 9.66
C VAL A 87 -2.89 10.52 8.23
N THR A 88 -3.69 10.05 7.25
CA THR A 88 -3.24 9.99 5.85
C THR A 88 -3.57 11.26 5.08
N ASP A 89 -3.17 12.40 5.64
CA ASP A 89 -3.19 13.68 4.95
C ASP A 89 -2.17 13.70 3.80
N LEU A 90 -2.24 14.73 2.96
CA LEU A 90 -1.38 14.87 1.78
C LEU A 90 0.10 14.73 2.12
N SER A 91 0.57 15.43 3.15
CA SER A 91 1.99 15.44 3.55
C SER A 91 2.48 14.06 3.96
N PHE A 92 1.69 13.35 4.76
CA PHE A 92 2.06 12.00 5.19
C PHE A 92 2.04 10.99 4.05
N ARG A 93 1.08 11.09 3.13
CA ARG A 93 1.03 10.24 1.94
C ARG A 93 2.24 10.42 1.04
N GLN A 94 2.66 11.69 0.79
CA GLN A 94 3.87 11.99 0.03
C GLN A 94 5.12 11.37 0.66
N ILE A 95 5.31 11.56 1.98
CA ILE A 95 6.43 10.95 2.70
C ILE A 95 6.40 9.42 2.59
N CYS A 96 5.23 8.79 2.75
CA CYS A 96 5.11 7.34 2.60
C CYS A 96 5.45 6.84 1.19
N ARG A 97 5.06 7.59 0.14
CA ARG A 97 5.44 7.29 -1.24
C ARG A 97 6.95 7.34 -1.44
N GLU A 98 7.59 8.39 -0.98
CA GLU A 98 9.05 8.56 -1.03
C GLU A 98 9.78 7.45 -0.25
N GLN A 99 9.18 6.96 0.82
CA GLN A 99 9.69 5.83 1.59
C GLN A 99 9.38 4.46 0.97
N GLY A 100 8.71 4.40 -0.18
CA GLY A 100 8.52 3.17 -0.96
C GLY A 100 7.14 2.52 -0.87
N ALA A 101 6.13 3.21 -0.35
CA ALA A 101 4.75 2.74 -0.50
C ALA A 101 4.38 2.72 -1.99
N ASP A 102 3.87 1.62 -2.52
CA ASP A 102 3.56 1.47 -3.95
C ASP A 102 2.27 2.22 -4.35
N MET A 103 1.36 2.41 -3.41
CA MET A 103 0.13 3.18 -3.58
C MET A 103 -0.32 3.77 -2.24
N VAL A 104 -0.98 4.92 -2.27
CA VAL A 104 -1.52 5.59 -1.09
C VAL A 104 -3.00 5.87 -1.24
N TYR A 105 -3.67 6.08 -0.10
CA TYR A 105 -5.11 6.36 -0.02
C TYR A 105 -5.33 7.61 0.81
N THR A 106 -6.26 8.47 0.38
CA THR A 106 -6.67 9.64 1.17
C THR A 106 -7.33 9.19 2.49
N GLU A 107 -7.51 10.12 3.41
CA GLU A 107 -8.52 9.96 4.47
C GLU A 107 -9.89 9.73 3.82
N PHE A 108 -10.76 8.95 4.48
CA PHE A 108 -12.08 8.68 3.89
C PHE A 108 -13.00 9.90 3.92
N VAL A 109 -13.68 10.12 2.82
CA VAL A 109 -14.52 11.29 2.52
C VAL A 109 -15.99 10.89 2.63
N SER A 110 -16.78 11.64 3.41
CA SER A 110 -18.23 11.45 3.48
C SER A 110 -18.91 11.92 2.19
N ALA A 111 -19.65 11.04 1.52
CA ALA A 111 -20.43 11.37 0.34
C ALA A 111 -21.43 12.50 0.64
N ASP A 112 -22.19 12.38 1.74
CA ASP A 112 -23.14 13.41 2.18
C ASP A 112 -22.49 14.78 2.43
N ALA A 113 -21.28 14.82 2.96
CA ALA A 113 -20.58 16.07 3.22
C ALA A 113 -19.97 16.65 1.94
N LEU A 114 -19.53 15.78 1.03
CA LEU A 114 -18.94 16.18 -0.23
C LEU A 114 -19.96 16.86 -1.15
N ILE A 115 -21.13 16.26 -1.35
CA ILE A 115 -22.20 16.82 -2.19
C ILE A 115 -22.76 18.14 -1.64
N ARG A 116 -22.57 18.40 -0.33
CA ARG A 116 -22.91 19.67 0.32
C ARG A 116 -21.78 20.70 0.26
N ASN A 117 -20.69 20.41 -0.46
CA ASN A 117 -19.55 21.29 -0.63
C ASN A 117 -18.89 21.73 0.69
N ILE A 118 -18.86 20.85 1.70
CA ILE A 118 -18.21 21.14 2.98
C ILE A 118 -16.71 21.29 2.75
N GLN A 119 -16.17 22.50 3.00
CA GLN A 119 -14.78 22.87 2.69
C GLN A 119 -13.71 21.93 3.31
N ALA A 120 -13.97 21.46 4.55
CA ALA A 120 -13.07 20.51 5.21
C ALA A 120 -13.03 19.15 4.49
N THR A 121 -14.13 18.76 3.85
CA THR A 121 -14.26 17.53 3.05
C THR A 121 -13.58 17.69 1.68
N LEU A 122 -13.80 18.82 1.02
CA LEU A 122 -13.17 19.13 -0.28
C LEU A 122 -11.64 19.11 -0.19
N ARG A 123 -11.07 19.60 0.92
CA ARG A 123 -9.60 19.57 1.12
C ARG A 123 -9.01 18.16 1.13
N LYS A 124 -9.79 17.14 1.51
CA LYS A 124 -9.35 15.73 1.50
C LYS A 124 -9.25 15.14 0.10
N LEU A 125 -9.81 15.79 -0.92
CA LEU A 125 -9.69 15.39 -2.32
C LEU A 125 -8.33 15.77 -2.95
N ASN A 126 -7.55 16.61 -2.29
CA ASN A 126 -6.26 17.06 -2.83
C ASN A 126 -5.31 15.87 -2.98
N ILE A 127 -4.87 15.66 -4.22
CA ILE A 127 -3.84 14.69 -4.61
C ILE A 127 -2.75 15.45 -5.35
N SER A 128 -1.49 15.13 -5.08
CA SER A 128 -0.35 15.66 -5.83
C SER A 128 0.23 14.61 -6.79
N ASP A 129 0.93 15.06 -7.83
CA ASP A 129 1.59 14.15 -8.77
C ASP A 129 2.71 13.34 -8.10
N THR A 130 3.31 13.85 -7.04
CA THR A 130 4.42 13.19 -6.32
C THR A 130 3.98 12.00 -5.47
N GLU A 131 2.68 11.88 -5.16
CA GLU A 131 2.16 10.75 -4.38
C GLU A 131 1.48 9.66 -5.21
N ARG A 132 1.35 9.87 -6.54
CA ARG A 132 0.69 8.89 -7.42
C ARG A 132 1.47 7.56 -7.50
N PRO A 133 0.78 6.41 -7.64
CA PRO A 133 -0.69 6.29 -7.71
C PRO A 133 -1.36 6.51 -6.34
N ALA A 134 -2.47 7.26 -6.38
CA ALA A 134 -3.22 7.64 -5.21
C ALA A 134 -4.74 7.42 -5.39
N ALA A 135 -5.37 6.84 -4.36
CA ALA A 135 -6.82 6.61 -4.34
C ALA A 135 -7.54 7.63 -3.46
N ILE A 136 -8.69 8.10 -3.91
CA ILE A 136 -9.65 8.80 -3.05
C ILE A 136 -10.62 7.77 -2.48
N GLN A 137 -10.71 7.70 -1.14
CA GLN A 137 -11.66 6.81 -0.49
C GLN A 137 -12.91 7.56 -0.05
N ILE A 138 -14.10 7.08 -0.48
CA ILE A 138 -15.40 7.64 -0.13
C ILE A 138 -16.24 6.66 0.69
N TYR A 139 -17.13 7.19 1.53
CA TYR A 139 -18.12 6.39 2.26
C TYR A 139 -19.48 7.06 2.32
N GLY A 140 -20.53 6.25 2.30
CA GLY A 140 -21.91 6.65 2.42
C GLY A 140 -22.79 5.44 2.68
N ARG A 141 -24.10 5.64 2.61
CA ARG A 141 -25.13 4.60 2.85
C ARG A 141 -26.28 4.66 1.85
N GLU A 142 -26.30 5.61 0.97
CA GLU A 142 -27.34 5.85 -0.03
C GLU A 142 -26.73 5.89 -1.42
N VAL A 143 -27.44 5.38 -2.41
CA VAL A 143 -26.93 5.18 -3.76
C VAL A 143 -26.62 6.52 -4.43
N GLU A 144 -27.59 7.43 -4.51
CA GLU A 144 -27.45 8.70 -5.22
C GLU A 144 -26.31 9.57 -4.64
N PRO A 145 -26.21 9.80 -3.30
CA PRO A 145 -25.08 10.53 -2.75
C PRO A 145 -23.72 9.91 -3.04
N MET A 146 -23.62 8.56 -3.04
CA MET A 146 -22.36 7.87 -3.37
C MET A 146 -21.97 8.02 -4.83
N VAL A 147 -22.94 7.99 -5.74
CA VAL A 147 -22.72 8.22 -7.17
C VAL A 147 -22.26 9.66 -7.43
N GLU A 148 -22.95 10.65 -6.87
CA GLU A 148 -22.57 12.06 -7.03
C GLU A 148 -21.20 12.36 -6.43
N ALA A 149 -20.91 11.83 -5.24
CA ALA A 149 -19.60 11.95 -4.62
C ALA A 149 -18.50 11.31 -5.47
N ALA A 150 -18.75 10.15 -6.08
CA ALA A 150 -17.80 9.50 -6.97
C ALA A 150 -17.51 10.32 -8.23
N LYS A 151 -18.54 10.94 -8.84
CA LYS A 151 -18.37 11.87 -9.98
C LYS A 151 -17.51 13.08 -9.59
N MET A 152 -17.79 13.72 -8.44
CA MET A 152 -16.98 14.84 -7.93
C MET A 152 -15.53 14.41 -7.66
N CYS A 153 -15.31 13.19 -7.14
CA CYS A 153 -13.97 12.65 -6.98
C CYS A 153 -13.27 12.41 -8.32
N ALA A 154 -13.99 11.94 -9.34
CA ALA A 154 -13.43 11.70 -10.67
C ALA A 154 -12.95 13.01 -11.34
N GLU A 155 -13.57 14.16 -11.05
CA GLU A 155 -13.16 15.48 -11.58
C GLU A 155 -11.75 15.90 -11.15
N VAL A 156 -11.26 15.45 -9.98
CA VAL A 156 -9.90 15.72 -9.53
C VAL A 156 -8.88 14.69 -10.05
N ASN A 157 -9.33 13.79 -10.95
CA ASN A 157 -8.52 12.80 -11.65
C ASN A 157 -7.65 11.92 -10.73
N PRO A 158 -8.24 11.20 -9.74
CA PRO A 158 -7.51 10.21 -8.96
C PRO A 158 -7.15 9.01 -9.82
N ASP A 159 -6.14 8.24 -9.39
CA ASP A 159 -5.82 6.97 -10.06
C ASP A 159 -6.87 5.89 -9.78
N VAL A 160 -7.51 5.93 -8.59
CA VAL A 160 -8.54 4.99 -8.14
C VAL A 160 -9.56 5.71 -7.26
N ILE A 161 -10.83 5.31 -7.33
CA ILE A 161 -11.85 5.61 -6.34
C ILE A 161 -12.07 4.36 -5.49
N ASP A 162 -11.91 4.46 -4.17
CA ASP A 162 -12.05 3.34 -3.25
C ASP A 162 -13.29 3.47 -2.36
N LEU A 163 -14.09 2.40 -2.24
CA LEU A 163 -15.31 2.38 -1.45
C LEU A 163 -15.03 1.86 -0.04
N ASN A 164 -15.31 2.67 0.97
CA ASN A 164 -15.13 2.29 2.37
C ASN A 164 -16.33 1.50 2.90
N PHE A 165 -16.16 0.20 3.03
CA PHE A 165 -17.07 -0.72 3.71
C PHE A 165 -16.46 -1.32 4.99
N GLY A 166 -15.42 -0.65 5.53
CA GLY A 166 -14.65 -1.18 6.65
C GLY A 166 -14.57 -0.31 7.90
N CYS A 167 -14.94 0.99 7.85
CA CYS A 167 -14.86 1.89 9.01
C CYS A 167 -15.76 1.41 10.16
N PRO A 168 -15.19 1.06 11.37
CA PRO A 168 -15.97 0.48 12.45
C PRO A 168 -16.54 1.53 13.41
N VAL A 169 -16.20 2.80 13.24
CA VAL A 169 -16.52 3.88 14.18
C VAL A 169 -18.04 4.04 14.32
N LYS A 170 -18.54 4.14 15.55
CA LYS A 170 -19.98 4.18 15.85
C LYS A 170 -20.73 5.27 15.07
N LYS A 171 -20.14 6.46 14.92
CA LYS A 171 -20.74 7.58 14.16
C LYS A 171 -20.90 7.31 12.65
N VAL A 172 -20.17 6.32 12.09
CA VAL A 172 -20.26 5.88 10.69
C VAL A 172 -21.06 4.58 10.60
N ALA A 173 -20.56 3.50 11.21
CA ALA A 173 -21.16 2.17 11.14
C ALA A 173 -22.55 2.09 11.81
N GLY A 174 -22.76 2.84 12.90
CA GLY A 174 -24.05 2.91 13.57
C GLY A 174 -25.15 3.59 12.74
N LYS A 175 -24.77 4.41 11.75
CA LYS A 175 -25.69 5.03 10.79
C LYS A 175 -25.88 4.22 9.50
N GLY A 176 -25.35 3.01 9.42
CA GLY A 176 -25.45 2.13 8.25
C GLY A 176 -24.40 2.34 7.17
N ALA A 177 -23.43 3.26 7.34
CA ALA A 177 -22.35 3.50 6.39
C ALA A 177 -21.08 2.72 6.77
N GLY A 178 -20.07 2.70 5.91
CA GLY A 178 -18.83 1.98 6.17
C GLY A 178 -19.09 0.51 6.47
N SER A 179 -18.54 -0.03 7.56
CA SER A 179 -18.78 -1.43 7.94
C SER A 179 -20.24 -1.71 8.37
N GLY A 180 -21.10 -0.69 8.51
CA GLY A 180 -22.53 -0.86 8.73
C GLY A 180 -23.23 -1.57 7.57
N LEU A 181 -22.72 -1.41 6.35
CA LEU A 181 -23.24 -2.07 5.15
C LEU A 181 -23.00 -3.58 5.14
N LEU A 182 -22.09 -4.13 5.95
CA LEU A 182 -21.94 -5.58 6.13
C LEU A 182 -23.21 -6.26 6.69
N ARG A 183 -24.16 -5.51 7.22
CA ARG A 183 -25.49 -6.00 7.64
C ARG A 183 -26.54 -5.90 6.53
N ASN A 184 -26.20 -5.27 5.40
CA ASN A 184 -27.07 -5.11 4.24
C ASN A 184 -26.23 -5.22 2.95
N VAL A 185 -25.77 -6.44 2.66
CA VAL A 185 -24.95 -6.73 1.49
C VAL A 185 -25.65 -6.38 0.17
N PRO A 186 -26.97 -6.62 0.00
CA PRO A 186 -27.67 -6.17 -1.20
C PRO A 186 -27.51 -4.67 -1.48
N LEU A 187 -27.69 -3.81 -0.47
CA LEU A 187 -27.49 -2.36 -0.61
C LEU A 187 -26.01 -2.01 -0.88
N MET A 188 -25.06 -2.73 -0.24
CA MET A 188 -23.64 -2.57 -0.52
C MET A 188 -23.32 -2.84 -2.01
N CYS A 189 -23.90 -3.90 -2.56
CA CYS A 189 -23.74 -4.25 -3.98
C CYS A 189 -24.44 -3.25 -4.91
N GLU A 190 -25.62 -2.76 -4.54
CA GLU A 190 -26.35 -1.73 -5.28
C GLU A 190 -25.52 -0.44 -5.41
N ILE A 191 -25.01 0.07 -4.27
CA ILE A 191 -24.12 1.24 -4.21
C ILE A 191 -22.88 1.00 -5.08
N THR A 192 -22.23 -0.16 -4.93
CA THR A 192 -21.00 -0.49 -5.66
C THR A 192 -21.23 -0.48 -7.16
N ARG A 193 -22.28 -1.17 -7.64
CA ARG A 193 -22.61 -1.22 -9.07
C ARG A 193 -22.97 0.14 -9.64
N ALA A 194 -23.73 0.95 -8.90
CA ALA A 194 -24.09 2.28 -9.31
C ALA A 194 -22.86 3.20 -9.45
N VAL A 195 -21.93 3.14 -8.50
CA VAL A 195 -20.67 3.91 -8.56
C VAL A 195 -19.80 3.45 -9.71
N VAL A 196 -19.59 2.13 -9.87
CA VAL A 196 -18.78 1.56 -10.97
C VAL A 196 -19.31 2.02 -12.34
N ASN A 197 -20.64 2.04 -12.53
CA ASN A 197 -21.26 2.47 -13.78
C ASN A 197 -21.23 3.99 -14.01
N ALA A 198 -20.98 4.78 -12.96
CA ALA A 198 -21.05 6.25 -13.01
C ALA A 198 -19.72 6.93 -13.33
N VAL A 199 -18.59 6.22 -13.24
CA VAL A 199 -17.24 6.80 -13.41
C VAL A 199 -16.37 5.94 -14.32
N ASN A 200 -15.41 6.57 -15.00
CA ASN A 200 -14.43 5.87 -15.84
C ASN A 200 -13.13 5.53 -15.07
N VAL A 201 -12.99 6.01 -13.84
CA VAL A 201 -11.84 5.73 -12.97
C VAL A 201 -12.02 4.33 -12.38
N PRO A 202 -10.96 3.51 -12.27
CA PRO A 202 -11.02 2.23 -11.60
C PRO A 202 -11.62 2.34 -10.19
N VAL A 203 -12.60 1.48 -9.88
CA VAL A 203 -13.24 1.45 -8.55
C VAL A 203 -12.75 0.23 -7.78
N THR A 204 -12.34 0.43 -6.53
CA THR A 204 -11.96 -0.63 -5.59
C THR A 204 -12.82 -0.56 -4.33
N ALA A 205 -12.73 -1.56 -3.47
CA ALA A 205 -13.41 -1.53 -2.19
C ALA A 205 -12.51 -2.01 -1.06
N LYS A 206 -12.72 -1.43 0.15
CA LYS A 206 -12.06 -1.88 1.37
C LYS A 206 -13.08 -2.24 2.44
N THR A 207 -13.02 -3.50 2.92
CA THR A 207 -13.99 -4.06 3.86
C THR A 207 -13.33 -4.80 5.04
N ARG A 208 -14.15 -5.49 5.83
CA ARG A 208 -13.79 -6.36 6.95
C ARG A 208 -14.38 -7.77 6.74
N LEU A 209 -14.02 -8.72 7.62
CA LEU A 209 -14.49 -10.12 7.57
C LEU A 209 -16.01 -10.24 7.74
N GLY A 210 -16.66 -9.28 8.40
CA GLY A 210 -18.07 -9.27 8.70
C GLY A 210 -18.41 -8.24 9.78
N TRP A 211 -19.69 -8.20 10.19
CA TRP A 211 -20.14 -7.33 11.27
C TRP A 211 -19.62 -7.81 12.64
N ASP A 212 -19.80 -9.09 12.94
CA ASP A 212 -19.38 -9.75 14.18
C ASP A 212 -18.87 -11.19 13.91
N CYS A 213 -18.60 -11.95 14.97
CA CYS A 213 -18.06 -13.30 14.85
C CYS A 213 -19.02 -14.30 14.17
N ASN A 214 -20.33 -14.04 14.22
CA ASN A 214 -21.37 -14.92 13.67
C ASN A 214 -21.70 -14.58 12.19
N THR A 215 -21.19 -13.46 11.68
CA THR A 215 -21.49 -12.92 10.35
C THR A 215 -20.24 -12.68 9.52
N LYS A 216 -19.26 -13.58 9.60
CA LYS A 216 -18.03 -13.55 8.80
C LYS A 216 -18.27 -14.13 7.40
N HIS A 217 -19.04 -13.44 6.57
CA HIS A 217 -19.41 -13.88 5.21
C HIS A 217 -18.52 -13.26 4.12
N ILE A 218 -17.24 -13.02 4.43
CA ILE A 218 -16.37 -12.27 3.51
C ILE A 218 -16.13 -12.98 2.18
N VAL A 219 -16.16 -14.32 2.14
CA VAL A 219 -15.96 -15.07 0.89
C VAL A 219 -17.07 -14.75 -0.10
N GLU A 220 -18.32 -14.89 0.32
CA GLU A 220 -19.52 -14.61 -0.49
C GLU A 220 -19.63 -13.10 -0.81
N VAL A 221 -19.28 -12.23 0.14
CA VAL A 221 -19.27 -10.77 -0.05
C VAL A 221 -18.24 -10.37 -1.09
N ALA A 222 -17.07 -11.00 -1.09
CA ALA A 222 -16.01 -10.73 -2.06
C ALA A 222 -16.45 -11.07 -3.50
N GLU A 223 -17.08 -12.24 -3.70
CA GLU A 223 -17.64 -12.61 -4.99
C GLU A 223 -18.68 -11.60 -5.49
N GLN A 224 -19.63 -11.24 -4.62
CA GLN A 224 -20.67 -10.28 -4.96
C GLN A 224 -20.13 -8.89 -5.30
N LEU A 225 -19.11 -8.40 -4.57
CA LEU A 225 -18.46 -7.14 -4.88
C LEU A 225 -17.69 -7.19 -6.21
N GLN A 226 -17.00 -8.29 -6.50
CA GLN A 226 -16.38 -8.50 -7.80
C GLN A 226 -17.42 -8.47 -8.93
N ASP A 227 -18.56 -9.15 -8.75
CA ASP A 227 -19.66 -9.19 -9.72
C ASP A 227 -20.31 -7.80 -9.91
N CYS A 228 -20.09 -6.85 -8.99
CA CYS A 228 -20.47 -5.44 -9.16
C CYS A 228 -19.47 -4.64 -10.02
N GLY A 229 -18.29 -5.21 -10.36
CA GLY A 229 -17.31 -4.61 -11.25
C GLY A 229 -16.17 -3.87 -10.58
N ILE A 230 -15.92 -4.06 -9.27
CA ILE A 230 -14.70 -3.53 -8.64
C ILE A 230 -13.45 -4.20 -9.21
N GLN A 231 -12.33 -3.46 -9.20
CA GLN A 231 -11.08 -3.92 -9.81
C GLN A 231 -10.02 -4.40 -8.82
N ALA A 232 -10.25 -4.25 -7.53
CA ALA A 232 -9.49 -4.89 -6.44
C ALA A 232 -10.30 -4.83 -5.14
N LEU A 233 -10.01 -5.75 -4.22
CA LEU A 233 -10.65 -5.81 -2.91
C LEU A 233 -9.61 -5.84 -1.80
N THR A 234 -9.68 -4.88 -0.87
CA THR A 234 -8.89 -4.89 0.37
C THR A 234 -9.72 -5.44 1.53
N ILE A 235 -9.17 -6.42 2.25
CA ILE A 235 -9.85 -7.07 3.37
C ILE A 235 -9.05 -6.89 4.65
N HIS A 236 -9.66 -6.23 5.66
CA HIS A 236 -9.09 -6.20 7.00
C HIS A 236 -9.49 -7.46 7.78
N GLY A 237 -8.51 -8.21 8.29
CA GLY A 237 -8.67 -9.48 9.01
C GLY A 237 -9.37 -9.37 10.37
N ARG A 238 -10.28 -8.42 10.57
CA ARG A 238 -11.14 -8.26 11.75
C ARG A 238 -12.57 -8.00 11.36
N THR A 239 -13.50 -8.38 12.26
CA THR A 239 -14.89 -7.95 12.15
C THR A 239 -15.05 -6.49 12.60
N ARG A 240 -16.23 -5.90 12.33
CA ARG A 240 -16.57 -4.56 12.85
C ARG A 240 -16.59 -4.55 14.37
N SER A 241 -17.17 -5.56 15.00
CA SER A 241 -17.32 -5.61 16.47
C SER A 241 -15.98 -5.70 17.19
N GLN A 242 -14.98 -6.35 16.61
CA GLN A 242 -13.61 -6.38 17.15
C GLN A 242 -12.93 -5.02 17.12
N MET A 243 -13.33 -4.11 16.25
CA MET A 243 -12.64 -2.83 16.00
C MET A 243 -11.14 -3.03 15.75
N TYR A 244 -10.31 -2.93 16.80
CA TYR A 244 -8.85 -3.14 16.77
C TYR A 244 -8.38 -4.11 17.87
N THR A 245 -9.31 -4.76 18.60
CA THR A 245 -8.97 -5.73 19.66
C THR A 245 -8.66 -7.10 19.08
N GLY A 246 -7.90 -7.91 19.83
CA GLY A 246 -7.43 -9.22 19.39
C GLY A 246 -6.48 -9.12 18.20
N GLU A 247 -6.26 -10.24 17.53
CA GLU A 247 -5.42 -10.33 16.33
C GLU A 247 -6.26 -10.34 15.05
N ALA A 248 -5.65 -9.88 13.95
CA ALA A 248 -6.26 -9.98 12.63
C ALA A 248 -6.20 -11.43 12.13
N ASP A 249 -7.35 -11.98 11.81
CA ASP A 249 -7.49 -13.32 11.24
C ASP A 249 -7.33 -13.25 9.72
N TRP A 250 -6.22 -13.76 9.20
CA TRP A 250 -5.93 -13.77 7.77
C TRP A 250 -6.38 -15.05 7.06
N THR A 251 -6.91 -16.03 7.79
CA THR A 251 -7.37 -17.32 7.22
C THR A 251 -8.42 -17.07 6.15
N LEU A 252 -9.46 -16.30 6.49
CA LEU A 252 -10.53 -15.96 5.53
C LEU A 252 -10.05 -15.06 4.37
N ILE A 253 -9.01 -14.24 4.57
CA ILE A 253 -8.39 -13.49 3.46
C ILE A 253 -7.73 -14.47 2.49
N GLY A 254 -7.01 -15.47 3.01
CA GLY A 254 -6.44 -16.55 2.22
C GLY A 254 -7.49 -17.39 1.49
N GLU A 255 -8.64 -17.66 2.13
CA GLU A 255 -9.76 -18.36 1.50
C GLU A 255 -10.33 -17.55 0.32
N VAL A 256 -10.56 -16.25 0.49
CA VAL A 256 -10.98 -15.37 -0.61
C VAL A 256 -9.95 -15.39 -1.73
N LYS A 257 -8.66 -15.30 -1.41
CA LYS A 257 -7.58 -15.31 -2.43
C LYS A 257 -7.53 -16.61 -3.22
N ASN A 258 -7.73 -17.73 -2.55
CA ASN A 258 -7.68 -19.08 -3.17
C ASN A 258 -9.04 -19.53 -3.76
N ASN A 259 -10.08 -18.72 -3.66
CA ASN A 259 -11.36 -19.02 -4.26
C ASN A 259 -11.25 -18.93 -5.80
N PRO A 260 -11.55 -20.04 -6.54
CA PRO A 260 -11.40 -20.09 -8.00
C PRO A 260 -12.33 -19.13 -8.74
N ARG A 261 -13.37 -18.59 -8.08
CA ARG A 261 -14.25 -17.57 -8.65
C ARG A 261 -13.67 -16.16 -8.57
N MET A 262 -12.61 -15.94 -7.77
CA MET A 262 -11.98 -14.63 -7.63
C MET A 262 -10.94 -14.40 -8.72
N HIS A 263 -11.14 -13.34 -9.51
CA HIS A 263 -10.27 -12.95 -10.62
C HIS A 263 -9.60 -11.59 -10.41
N ILE A 264 -10.12 -10.77 -9.48
CA ILE A 264 -9.53 -9.47 -9.14
C ILE A 264 -8.44 -9.62 -8.08
N PRO A 265 -7.49 -8.67 -7.99
CA PRO A 265 -6.50 -8.65 -6.92
C PRO A 265 -7.12 -8.59 -5.52
N ILE A 266 -6.59 -9.42 -4.62
CA ILE A 266 -6.95 -9.42 -3.19
C ILE A 266 -5.80 -8.84 -2.38
N ILE A 267 -6.11 -7.78 -1.63
CA ILE A 267 -5.17 -7.05 -0.78
C ILE A 267 -5.47 -7.37 0.68
N GLY A 268 -4.48 -7.95 1.35
CA GLY A 268 -4.59 -8.26 2.78
C GLY A 268 -4.25 -7.05 3.66
N ASN A 269 -4.98 -6.88 4.77
CA ASN A 269 -4.75 -5.82 5.74
C ASN A 269 -4.98 -6.31 7.18
N GLY A 270 -4.18 -5.81 8.11
CA GLY A 270 -4.30 -6.07 9.54
C GLY A 270 -3.02 -6.60 10.16
N ASP A 271 -2.55 -5.92 11.21
CA ASP A 271 -1.41 -6.28 12.08
C ASP A 271 -0.06 -6.54 11.36
N ILE A 272 0.14 -5.95 10.20
CA ILE A 272 1.44 -5.93 9.52
C ILE A 272 2.32 -4.89 10.23
N THR A 273 3.23 -5.35 11.08
CA THR A 273 4.01 -4.50 11.98
C THR A 273 5.51 -4.53 11.72
N SER A 274 5.98 -5.42 10.83
CA SER A 274 7.39 -5.53 10.47
C SER A 274 7.55 -6.08 9.05
N ALA A 275 8.75 -5.94 8.50
CA ALA A 275 9.11 -6.46 7.19
C ALA A 275 9.08 -8.00 7.14
N GLN A 276 9.50 -8.66 8.24
CA GLN A 276 9.44 -10.12 8.37
C GLN A 276 8.00 -10.62 8.31
N LYS A 277 7.10 -9.98 9.07
CA LYS A 277 5.68 -10.32 9.08
C LYS A 277 5.01 -10.06 7.73
N LEU A 278 5.40 -9.00 7.04
CA LEU A 278 4.94 -8.72 5.67
C LEU A 278 5.28 -9.90 4.75
N LYS A 279 6.55 -10.34 4.74
CA LYS A 279 7.01 -11.45 3.90
C LYS A 279 6.31 -12.76 4.26
N GLU A 280 6.26 -13.09 5.55
CA GLU A 280 5.55 -14.27 6.05
C GLU A 280 4.10 -14.33 5.53
N TYR A 281 3.39 -13.19 5.57
CA TYR A 281 1.99 -13.15 5.19
C TYR A 281 1.78 -13.21 3.68
N TYR A 282 2.68 -12.63 2.88
CA TYR A 282 2.70 -12.87 1.44
C TYR A 282 2.90 -14.34 1.10
N ASP A 283 3.89 -14.97 1.72
CA ASP A 283 4.24 -16.36 1.45
C ASP A 283 3.15 -17.33 1.92
N ARG A 284 2.50 -17.03 3.04
CA ARG A 284 1.50 -17.90 3.67
C ARG A 284 0.12 -17.81 3.02
N TYR A 285 -0.32 -16.61 2.69
CA TYR A 285 -1.71 -16.38 2.22
C TYR A 285 -1.82 -16.10 0.72
N GLY A 286 -0.72 -15.89 0.03
CA GLY A 286 -0.66 -15.74 -1.42
C GLY A 286 -1.38 -14.50 -1.98
N VAL A 287 -1.70 -13.50 -1.12
CA VAL A 287 -2.39 -12.28 -1.54
C VAL A 287 -1.60 -11.49 -2.59
N ASP A 288 -2.29 -10.73 -3.43
CA ASP A 288 -1.65 -9.96 -4.51
C ASP A 288 -0.98 -8.69 -4.01
N GLY A 289 -1.51 -8.10 -2.92
CA GLY A 289 -0.97 -6.90 -2.28
C GLY A 289 -1.16 -6.94 -0.76
N ILE A 290 -0.38 -6.14 -0.02
CA ILE A 290 -0.56 -5.95 1.42
C ILE A 290 -0.68 -4.46 1.73
N MET A 291 -1.69 -4.12 2.54
CA MET A 291 -1.94 -2.76 2.98
C MET A 291 -1.53 -2.59 4.44
N VAL A 292 -0.68 -1.58 4.72
CA VAL A 292 -0.13 -1.26 6.04
C VAL A 292 -0.85 -0.05 6.61
N GLY A 293 -1.37 -0.16 7.83
CA GLY A 293 -2.05 0.94 8.54
C GLY A 293 -1.23 1.44 9.72
N ARG A 294 -1.69 1.14 10.93
CA ARG A 294 -1.19 1.68 12.21
C ARG A 294 0.33 1.65 12.40
N ALA A 295 1.00 0.65 11.84
CA ALA A 295 2.45 0.54 11.94
C ALA A 295 3.22 1.65 11.21
N SER A 296 2.59 2.35 10.25
CA SER A 296 3.19 3.49 9.57
C SER A 296 3.04 4.82 10.32
N ILE A 297 2.14 4.90 11.31
CA ILE A 297 1.87 6.14 12.05
C ILE A 297 3.12 6.57 12.82
N GLY A 298 3.68 7.72 12.48
CA GLY A 298 4.94 8.21 13.04
C GLY A 298 6.17 7.36 12.68
N ALA A 299 6.04 6.48 11.70
CA ALA A 299 7.09 5.61 11.19
C ALA A 299 6.99 5.38 9.68
N PRO A 300 6.96 6.42 8.83
CA PRO A 300 6.81 6.26 7.38
C PRO A 300 7.95 5.43 6.76
N TRP A 301 9.11 5.40 7.36
CA TRP A 301 10.27 4.59 6.94
C TRP A 301 10.00 3.08 6.94
N ILE A 302 8.91 2.60 7.55
CA ILE A 302 8.52 1.18 7.55
C ILE A 302 8.35 0.65 6.12
N PHE A 303 7.94 1.48 5.17
CA PHE A 303 7.83 1.09 3.76
C PHE A 303 9.21 0.83 3.16
N LYS A 304 10.23 1.66 3.44
CA LYS A 304 11.61 1.43 3.04
C LYS A 304 12.16 0.14 3.63
N GLU A 305 11.92 -0.10 4.92
CA GLU A 305 12.29 -1.34 5.59
C GLU A 305 11.65 -2.57 4.93
N MET A 306 10.36 -2.52 4.65
CA MET A 306 9.61 -3.60 4.01
C MET A 306 10.10 -3.88 2.58
N LYS A 307 10.25 -2.85 1.75
CA LYS A 307 10.71 -2.98 0.37
C LYS A 307 12.13 -3.54 0.30
N GLN A 308 13.05 -3.03 1.12
CA GLN A 308 14.43 -3.53 1.16
C GLN A 308 14.46 -4.99 1.61
N TYR A 309 13.73 -5.34 2.66
CA TYR A 309 13.68 -6.71 3.16
C TYR A 309 13.12 -7.70 2.12
N MET A 310 12.10 -7.30 1.36
CA MET A 310 11.55 -8.14 0.27
C MET A 310 12.56 -8.38 -0.85
N LEU A 311 13.49 -7.44 -1.08
CA LEU A 311 14.51 -7.55 -2.11
C LEU A 311 15.75 -8.32 -1.66
N THR A 312 16.21 -8.12 -0.41
CA THR A 312 17.51 -8.58 0.07
C THR A 312 17.46 -9.60 1.19
N GLY A 313 16.30 -9.71 1.88
CA GLY A 313 16.17 -10.47 3.13
C GLY A 313 16.68 -9.73 4.37
N GLU A 314 17.18 -8.49 4.22
CA GLU A 314 17.74 -7.71 5.32
C GLU A 314 16.97 -6.40 5.51
N VAL A 315 16.70 -6.03 6.76
CA VAL A 315 16.11 -4.74 7.11
C VAL A 315 17.21 -3.68 7.07
N PRO A 316 17.04 -2.59 6.30
CA PRO A 316 18.05 -1.54 6.23
C PRO A 316 18.20 -0.84 7.58
N HIS A 317 19.42 -0.48 7.93
CA HIS A 317 19.65 0.43 9.04
C HIS A 317 19.25 1.85 8.60
N ILE A 318 18.32 2.46 9.33
CA ILE A 318 17.92 3.86 9.17
C ILE A 318 18.29 4.56 10.48
N SER A 319 19.18 5.53 10.41
CA SER A 319 19.69 6.22 11.60
C SER A 319 18.58 7.01 12.32
N ASN A 320 18.77 7.25 13.62
CA ASN A 320 17.85 8.09 14.39
C ASN A 320 17.77 9.52 13.81
N LYS A 321 18.87 10.02 13.26
CA LYS A 321 18.93 11.32 12.57
C LYS A 321 18.02 11.36 11.34
N GLU A 322 18.04 10.31 10.50
CA GLU A 322 17.14 10.23 9.33
C GLU A 322 15.68 10.15 9.76
N LYS A 323 15.36 9.32 10.77
CA LYS A 323 14.00 9.19 11.31
C LYS A 323 13.49 10.51 11.90
N MET A 324 14.34 11.22 12.64
CA MET A 324 14.00 12.54 13.20
C MET A 324 13.82 13.58 12.10
N ALA A 325 14.63 13.57 11.05
CA ALA A 325 14.47 14.47 9.90
C ALA A 325 13.11 14.28 9.21
N LEU A 326 12.67 13.04 9.00
CA LEU A 326 11.34 12.74 8.46
C LEU A 326 10.21 13.24 9.38
N LEU A 327 10.35 13.05 10.69
CA LEU A 327 9.38 13.54 11.67
C LEU A 327 9.29 15.08 11.67
N ARG A 328 10.43 15.79 11.66
CA ARG A 328 10.49 17.25 11.56
C ARG A 328 9.88 17.76 10.27
N ARG A 329 10.18 17.10 9.13
CA ARG A 329 9.58 17.43 7.85
C ARG A 329 8.05 17.33 7.93
N GLN A 330 7.52 16.22 8.47
CA GLN A 330 6.07 16.03 8.61
C GLN A 330 5.43 17.10 9.50
N ILE A 331 6.08 17.51 10.57
CA ILE A 331 5.62 18.62 11.44
C ILE A 331 5.52 19.91 10.64
N ASN A 332 6.60 20.30 9.95
CA ASN A 332 6.64 21.53 9.16
C ASN A 332 5.59 21.55 8.05
N GLU A 333 5.44 20.46 7.31
CA GLU A 333 4.44 20.35 6.25
C GLU A 333 3.01 20.41 6.80
N SER A 334 2.74 19.80 7.97
CA SER A 334 1.44 19.91 8.63
C SER A 334 1.09 21.35 9.03
N ILE A 335 2.05 22.07 9.60
CA ILE A 335 1.91 23.47 9.99
C ILE A 335 1.67 24.37 8.75
N ASN A 336 2.48 24.19 7.72
CA ASN A 336 2.37 24.99 6.49
C ASN A 336 1.05 24.77 5.73
N ARG A 337 0.50 23.55 5.81
CA ARG A 337 -0.73 23.17 5.10
C ARG A 337 -2.01 23.70 5.78
N ILE A 338 -2.03 23.80 7.08
CA ILE A 338 -3.25 24.15 7.82
C ILE A 338 -3.06 25.52 8.47
N ASP A 339 -2.33 25.57 9.56
CA ASP A 339 -1.76 26.66 10.36
C ASP A 339 -0.99 26.03 11.52
N GLU A 340 -0.23 26.84 12.25
CA GLU A 340 0.64 26.36 13.32
C GLU A 340 -0.12 25.57 14.39
N PHE A 341 -1.18 26.16 14.95
CA PHE A 341 -1.91 25.54 16.05
C PHE A 341 -2.58 24.21 15.65
N ARG A 342 -3.34 24.24 14.54
CA ARG A 342 -4.03 23.03 14.06
C ARG A 342 -3.05 21.99 13.52
N GLY A 343 -1.96 22.42 12.89
CA GLY A 343 -0.89 21.55 12.40
C GLY A 343 -0.22 20.77 13.53
N ILE A 344 0.09 21.45 14.64
CA ILE A 344 0.65 20.80 15.84
C ILE A 344 -0.36 19.83 16.46
N LEU A 345 -1.63 20.19 16.54
CA LEU A 345 -2.67 19.26 17.04
C LEU A 345 -2.80 18.01 16.17
N HIS A 346 -2.72 18.18 14.87
CA HIS A 346 -2.80 17.09 13.89
C HIS A 346 -1.62 16.12 14.01
N ILE A 347 -0.41 16.64 14.14
CA ILE A 347 0.80 15.82 14.21
C ILE A 347 0.92 15.00 15.51
N ARG A 348 0.19 15.35 16.58
CA ARG A 348 0.24 14.65 17.88
C ARG A 348 0.02 13.15 17.77
N ARG A 349 -0.78 12.67 16.82
CA ARG A 349 -0.97 11.23 16.59
C ARG A 349 0.33 10.55 16.17
N HIS A 350 1.07 11.16 15.29
CA HIS A 350 2.35 10.66 14.81
C HIS A 350 3.40 10.72 15.92
N LEU A 351 3.48 11.83 16.65
CA LEU A 351 4.36 11.99 17.82
C LEU A 351 4.09 10.96 18.92
N ALA A 352 2.81 10.65 19.16
CA ALA A 352 2.42 9.68 20.17
C ALA A 352 2.71 8.23 19.77
N ALA A 353 2.68 7.92 18.47
CA ALA A 353 2.79 6.57 17.92
C ALA A 353 4.20 6.20 17.48
N THR A 354 5.07 7.21 17.21
CA THR A 354 6.40 6.93 16.67
C THR A 354 7.21 5.96 17.54
N PRO A 355 7.79 4.90 16.94
CA PRO A 355 8.67 3.99 17.64
C PRO A 355 10.02 4.63 18.01
N LEU A 356 10.36 5.79 17.42
CA LEU A 356 11.63 6.51 17.66
C LEU A 356 11.88 6.83 19.14
N PHE A 357 10.81 7.05 19.90
CA PHE A 357 10.88 7.40 21.32
C PHE A 357 10.54 6.20 22.24
N LYS A 358 10.34 5.02 21.66
CA LYS A 358 9.97 3.83 22.43
C LYS A 358 11.17 3.27 23.17
N GLY A 359 10.99 2.99 24.46
CA GLY A 359 12.03 2.38 25.28
C GLY A 359 13.05 3.37 25.89
N ILE A 360 12.89 4.68 25.64
CA ILE A 360 13.72 5.71 26.28
C ILE A 360 13.39 5.74 27.80
N PRO A 361 14.38 5.56 28.69
CA PRO A 361 14.17 5.62 30.13
C PRO A 361 13.69 7.02 30.57
N ASN A 362 12.79 7.07 31.55
CA ASN A 362 12.28 8.32 32.15
C ASN A 362 11.65 9.32 31.16
N PHE A 363 11.22 8.86 29.99
CA PHE A 363 10.70 9.71 28.89
C PHE A 363 9.27 10.24 29.11
N ARG A 364 8.61 9.84 30.20
CA ARG A 364 7.18 10.17 30.41
C ARG A 364 6.89 11.66 30.42
N GLU A 365 7.66 12.45 31.16
CA GLU A 365 7.46 13.90 31.27
C GLU A 365 7.76 14.61 29.97
N THR A 366 8.85 14.27 29.29
CA THR A 366 9.21 14.78 27.97
C THR A 366 8.13 14.48 26.93
N ARG A 367 7.58 13.24 26.97
CA ARG A 367 6.45 12.86 26.08
C ARG A 367 5.21 13.68 26.37
N ILE A 368 4.87 13.93 27.62
CA ILE A 368 3.73 14.77 28.00
C ILE A 368 3.94 16.20 27.48
N ALA A 369 5.09 16.80 27.72
CA ALA A 369 5.44 18.14 27.24
C ALA A 369 5.32 18.21 25.71
N MET A 370 5.92 17.26 24.99
CA MET A 370 5.84 17.17 23.53
C MET A 370 4.39 17.12 23.01
N LEU A 371 3.53 16.33 23.63
CA LEU A 371 2.12 16.20 23.23
C LEU A 371 1.25 17.38 23.68
N GLN A 372 1.72 18.23 24.59
CA GLN A 372 1.04 19.43 25.07
C GLN A 372 1.51 20.70 24.41
N ALA A 373 2.65 20.68 23.71
CA ALA A 373 3.19 21.84 23.00
C ALA A 373 2.12 22.48 22.09
N ARG A 374 2.07 23.80 22.09
CA ARG A 374 1.06 24.60 21.36
C ARG A 374 1.67 25.44 20.24
N THR A 375 2.96 25.70 20.30
CA THR A 375 3.71 26.43 19.29
C THR A 375 4.80 25.56 18.67
N PHE A 376 5.23 25.91 17.47
CA PHE A 376 6.33 25.22 16.81
C PHE A 376 7.64 25.40 17.59
N ALA A 377 7.87 26.58 18.15
CA ALA A 377 9.06 26.85 18.94
C ALA A 377 9.16 25.89 20.15
N GLU A 378 8.08 25.79 20.96
CA GLU A 378 8.02 24.84 22.10
C GLU A 378 8.28 23.40 21.64
N LEU A 379 7.61 22.95 20.60
CA LEU A 379 7.77 21.57 20.08
C LEU A 379 9.19 21.34 19.57
N ASN A 380 9.76 22.28 18.84
CA ASN A 380 11.11 22.20 18.29
C ASN A 380 12.18 22.15 19.37
N ASP A 381 12.06 22.94 20.45
CA ASP A 381 12.99 22.93 21.58
C ASP A 381 12.95 21.58 22.30
N ILE A 382 11.76 21.01 22.47
CA ILE A 382 11.61 19.66 23.05
C ILE A 382 12.26 18.60 22.15
N LEU A 383 12.07 18.69 20.84
CA LEU A 383 12.69 17.75 19.90
C LEU A 383 14.21 17.89 19.85
N ASN A 384 14.74 19.11 19.93
CA ASN A 384 16.20 19.35 20.07
C ASN A 384 16.75 18.72 21.35
N HIS A 385 16.05 18.88 22.45
CA HIS A 385 16.44 18.24 23.72
C HIS A 385 16.40 16.70 23.60
N ILE A 386 15.41 16.13 22.96
CA ILE A 386 15.31 14.68 22.73
C ILE A 386 16.48 14.17 21.89
N GLU A 387 16.80 14.85 20.79
CA GLU A 387 17.95 14.48 19.94
C GLU A 387 19.26 14.52 20.72
N ALA A 388 19.52 15.62 21.45
CA ALA A 388 20.77 15.81 22.18
C ALA A 388 20.93 14.83 23.34
N THR A 389 19.81 14.46 24.02
CA THR A 389 19.88 13.68 25.27
C THR A 389 19.72 12.17 25.04
N TYR A 390 18.90 11.75 24.06
CA TYR A 390 18.47 10.37 23.97
C TYR A 390 18.78 9.70 22.63
N LEU A 391 19.01 10.46 21.55
CA LEU A 391 19.18 9.94 20.20
C LEU A 391 20.60 10.18 19.64
N GLY A 392 21.51 10.70 20.43
CA GLY A 392 22.92 10.79 20.07
C GLY A 392 23.46 9.43 19.64
N GLU A 393 24.23 9.42 18.53
CA GLU A 393 24.88 8.21 18.01
C GLU A 393 25.88 7.64 19.02
#